data_ab8215ecc15ae3158fa4a82fd8294ecc
#
_entry.id   ab8215ecc15ae3158fa4a82fd8294ecc
#
_cell.length_a   1.000
_cell.length_b   1.000
_cell.length_c   1.000
_cell.angle_alpha   90.00
_cell.angle_beta   90.00
_cell.angle_gamma   90.00
#
_symmetry.space_group_name_H-M   'P 1'
#
loop_
_entity.id
_entity.type
_entity.pdbx_description
1 polymer ?
#
loop_
_entity_poly.entity_id
_entity_poly.type
_entity_poly.pdbx_seq_one_letter_code
_entity_poly.pdbx_strand_id
1 'polypeptide(L)' 'MNSYIATFFSHYDALTFFNFLKEKNIAAKLMPVPRKVSASCGTCVAFVSDLKIDFSGYELEAIYIETERGFSKV' A
#
# COMPACT_ATOMS: atom_id res chain seq x y z
N MET A 1 7.68 -13.99 1.32
CA MET A 1 6.71 -12.90 1.49
C MET A 1 7.35 -11.58 1.17
N ASN A 2 6.62 -10.72 0.48
CA ASN A 2 7.10 -9.39 0.14
C ASN A 2 6.36 -8.33 0.91
N SER A 3 7.06 -7.26 1.26
CA SER A 3 6.48 -6.10 1.91
C SER A 3 6.18 -5.04 0.86
N TYR A 4 4.97 -4.53 0.87
CA TYR A 4 4.51 -3.54 -0.10
C TYR A 4 4.02 -2.28 0.60
N ILE A 5 4.06 -1.18 -0.14
CA ILE A 5 3.41 0.06 0.29
C ILE A 5 2.54 0.53 -0.88
N ALA A 6 1.27 0.77 -0.60
CA ALA A 6 0.34 1.33 -1.58
C ALA A 6 0.08 2.79 -1.22
N THR A 7 0.19 3.67 -2.19
CA THR A 7 -0.10 5.08 -2.00
C THR A 7 -1.42 5.45 -2.67
N PHE A 8 -2.04 6.51 -2.19
CA PHE A 8 -3.39 6.88 -2.60
C PHE A 8 -3.51 8.37 -2.83
N PHE A 9 -4.58 8.78 -3.52
CA PHE A 9 -4.85 10.20 -3.75
C PHE A 9 -5.55 10.85 -2.58
N SER A 10 -6.22 10.07 -1.73
CA SER A 10 -6.92 10.58 -0.57
C SER A 10 -6.80 9.62 0.61
N HIS A 11 -7.01 10.18 1.82
CA HIS A 11 -7.01 9.39 3.03
C HIS A 11 -8.15 8.36 3.04
N TYR A 12 -9.29 8.74 2.48
CA TYR A 12 -10.45 7.85 2.41
C TYR A 12 -10.13 6.60 1.60
N ASP A 13 -9.46 6.77 0.46
CA ASP A 13 -9.08 5.64 -0.38
C ASP A 13 -8.11 4.70 0.33
N ALA A 14 -7.17 5.27 1.09
CA ALA A 14 -6.22 4.48 1.88
C ALA A 14 -6.96 3.64 2.92
N LEU A 15 -7.92 4.23 3.61
CA LEU A 15 -8.69 3.54 4.64
C LEU A 15 -9.54 2.42 4.04
N THR A 16 -10.15 2.67 2.89
CA THR A 16 -10.96 1.67 2.19
C THR A 16 -10.13 0.45 1.80
N PHE A 17 -8.93 0.70 1.26
CA PHE A 17 -8.04 -0.38 0.87
C PHE A 17 -7.52 -1.14 2.10
N PHE A 18 -7.20 -0.43 3.15
CA PHE A 18 -6.77 -1.04 4.41
C PHE A 18 -7.82 -2.02 4.94
N ASN A 19 -9.09 -1.61 4.94
CA ASN A 19 -10.18 -2.47 5.39
C ASN A 19 -10.35 -3.68 4.49
N PHE A 20 -10.18 -3.52 3.18
CA PHE A 20 -10.21 -4.62 2.24
C PHE A 20 -9.14 -5.66 2.57
N LEU A 21 -7.92 -5.23 2.85
CA LEU A 21 -6.83 -6.14 3.19
C LEU A 21 -7.10 -6.88 4.50
N LYS A 22 -7.67 -6.19 5.48
CA LYS A 22 -8.01 -6.82 6.75
C LYS A 22 -9.08 -7.89 6.57
N GLU A 23 -10.06 -7.65 5.72
CA GLU A 23 -11.09 -8.65 5.41
C GLU A 23 -10.51 -9.88 4.73
N LYS A 24 -9.40 -9.74 4.02
CA LYS A 24 -8.71 -10.84 3.37
C LYS A 24 -7.69 -11.51 4.30
N ASN A 25 -7.62 -11.11 5.55
CA ASN A 25 -6.66 -11.61 6.54
C ASN A 25 -5.21 -11.35 6.11
N ILE A 26 -4.99 -10.23 5.45
CA ILE A 26 -3.65 -9.80 5.04
C ILE A 26 -3.14 -8.82 6.09
N ALA A 27 -1.92 -9.05 6.57
CA ALA A 27 -1.30 -8.16 7.55
C ALA A 27 -1.08 -6.79 6.91
N ALA A 28 -1.68 -5.76 7.47
CA ALA A 28 -1.64 -4.42 6.90
C ALA A 28 -1.70 -3.38 8.01
N LYS A 29 -1.18 -2.19 7.72
CA LYS A 29 -1.33 -1.04 8.63
C LYS A 29 -1.31 0.26 7.84
N LEU A 30 -2.03 1.24 8.37
CA LEU A 30 -1.97 2.61 7.88
C LEU A 30 -0.75 3.29 8.50
N MET A 31 -0.03 4.07 7.70
CA MET A 31 1.16 4.76 8.18
C MET A 31 1.43 6.00 7.34
N PRO A 32 2.25 6.93 7.86
CA PRO A 32 2.69 8.05 7.05
C PRO A 32 3.54 7.57 5.89
N VAL A 33 3.45 8.28 4.76
CA VAL A 33 4.26 7.94 3.58
C VAL A 33 5.74 8.16 3.89
N PRO A 34 6.61 7.16 3.64
CA PRO A 34 8.05 7.32 3.84
C PRO A 34 8.60 8.43 2.94
N ARG A 35 9.69 9.07 3.39
CA ARG A 35 10.32 10.15 2.63
C ARG A 35 10.79 9.73 1.25
N LYS A 36 11.19 8.48 1.10
CA LYS A 36 11.70 7.95 -0.17
C LYS A 36 10.59 7.66 -1.18
N VAL A 37 9.33 7.75 -0.75
CA VAL A 37 8.17 7.46 -1.59
C VAL A 37 7.42 8.76 -1.82
N SER A 38 7.15 9.07 -3.08
CA SER A 38 6.38 10.25 -3.44
C SER A 38 4.89 9.89 -3.50
N ALA A 39 4.05 10.71 -2.89
CA ALA A 39 2.61 10.45 -2.89
C ALA A 39 1.83 11.74 -2.74
N SER A 40 0.63 11.77 -3.31
CA SER A 40 -0.27 12.92 -3.24
C SER A 40 -0.90 13.05 -1.86
N CYS A 41 -1.16 11.92 -1.20
CA CYS A 41 -1.72 11.87 0.14
C CYS A 41 -0.61 11.52 1.13
N GLY A 42 -0.68 12.07 2.33
CA GLY A 42 0.32 11.78 3.37
C GLY A 42 0.17 10.44 4.05
N THR A 43 -0.82 9.63 3.65
CA THR A 43 -1.09 8.34 4.26
C THR A 43 -0.95 7.22 3.23
N CYS A 44 -0.33 6.12 3.63
CA CYS A 44 -0.21 4.94 2.79
C CYS A 44 -0.60 3.69 3.59
N VAL A 45 -0.74 2.57 2.89
CA VAL A 45 -1.02 1.28 3.52
C VAL A 45 0.19 0.37 3.29
N ALA A 46 0.79 -0.08 4.38
CA ALA A 46 1.86 -1.07 4.31
C ALA A 46 1.23 -2.44 4.50
N PHE A 47 1.62 -3.40 3.67
CA PHE A 47 1.09 -4.75 3.79
C PHE A 47 2.11 -5.78 3.34
N VAL A 48 1.90 -7.02 3.77
CA VAL A 48 2.79 -8.13 3.45
C VAL A 48 1.98 -9.20 2.73
N SER A 49 2.45 -9.62 1.58
CA SER A 49 1.75 -10.64 0.79
C SER A 49 2.73 -11.40 -0.09
N ASP A 50 2.47 -12.67 -0.29
CA ASP A 50 3.22 -13.48 -1.26
C ASP A 50 2.31 -13.91 -2.43
N LEU A 51 1.07 -13.46 -2.43
CA LEU A 51 0.11 -13.74 -3.49
C LEU A 51 -0.19 -12.47 -4.27
N LYS A 52 -0.52 -12.65 -5.54
CA LYS A 52 -1.02 -11.54 -6.33
C LYS A 52 -2.39 -11.15 -5.80
N ILE A 53 -2.52 -9.88 -5.47
CA ILE A 53 -3.78 -9.32 -4.99
C ILE A 53 -4.45 -8.58 -6.15
N ASP A 54 -5.74 -8.82 -6.33
CA ASP A 54 -6.51 -8.09 -7.33
C ASP A 54 -6.89 -6.72 -6.76
N PHE A 55 -6.32 -5.67 -7.33
CA PHE A 55 -6.57 -4.30 -6.90
C PHE A 55 -7.69 -3.62 -7.69
N SER A 56 -8.38 -4.35 -8.56
CA SER A 56 -9.49 -3.79 -9.32
C SER A 56 -10.54 -3.19 -8.41
N GLY A 57 -11.05 -2.04 -8.75
CA GLY A 57 -12.07 -1.37 -7.97
C GLY A 57 -11.54 -0.47 -6.88
N TYR A 58 -10.23 -0.39 -6.70
CA TYR A 58 -9.61 0.50 -5.72
C TYR A 58 -8.75 1.52 -6.45
N GLU A 59 -8.88 2.77 -6.04
CA GLU A 59 -8.12 3.86 -6.66
C GLU A 59 -6.78 4.01 -5.96
N LEU A 60 -5.75 3.40 -6.56
CA LEU A 60 -4.39 3.47 -6.06
C LEU A 60 -3.62 4.50 -6.87
N GLU A 61 -2.76 5.27 -6.19
CA GLU A 61 -1.84 6.13 -6.89
C GLU A 61 -0.64 5.31 -7.39
N ALA A 62 -0.06 4.49 -6.52
CA ALA A 62 1.07 3.64 -6.88
C ALA A 62 1.24 2.54 -5.85
N ILE A 63 1.97 1.50 -6.23
CA ILE A 63 2.38 0.43 -5.33
C ILE A 63 3.88 0.30 -5.42
N TYR A 64 4.53 0.17 -4.27
CA TYR A 64 5.96 -0.02 -4.17
C TYR A 64 6.25 -1.33 -3.45
N ILE A 65 7.30 -2.02 -3.85
CA ILE A 65 7.80 -3.19 -3.14
C ILE A 65 9.06 -2.79 -2.38
N GLU A 66 9.16 -3.22 -1.13
CA GLU A 66 10.34 -2.96 -0.32
C GLU A 66 11.43 -3.96 -0.67
N THR A 67 12.63 -3.46 -0.93
CA THR A 67 13.80 -4.26 -1.24
C THR A 67 14.96 -3.82 -0.35
N GLU A 68 16.08 -4.52 -0.43
CA GLU A 68 17.28 -4.15 0.33
C GLU A 68 17.78 -2.75 -0.03
N ARG A 69 17.45 -2.28 -1.22
CA ARG A 69 17.86 -0.96 -1.69
C ARG A 69 16.85 0.14 -1.43
N GLY A 70 15.74 -0.19 -0.79
CA GLY A 70 14.66 0.74 -0.52
C GLY A 70 13.38 0.31 -1.19
N PHE A 71 12.66 1.25 -1.81
CA PHE A 71 11.38 0.97 -2.45
C PHE A 71 11.48 1.07 -3.95
N SER A 72 10.92 0.08 -4.64
CA SER A 72 10.85 0.09 -6.10
C SER A 72 9.39 0.09 -6.52
N LYS A 73 9.04 0.97 -7.46
CA LYS A 73 7.67 1.04 -7.97
C LYS A 73 7.34 -0.23 -8.76
N VAL A 74 6.20 -0.80 -8.46
CA VAL A 74 5.72 -2.00 -9.14
C VAL A 74 4.99 -1.64 -10.42
#